data_16dcb3be8edc923a7d620cc9f0aaccb3
#
_entry.id   16dcb3be8edc923a7d620cc9f0aaccb3
#
_cell.length_a   1.000
_cell.length_b   1.000
_cell.length_c   1.000
_cell.angle_alpha   90.00
_cell.angle_beta   90.00
_cell.angle_gamma   90.00
#
_symmetry.space_group_name_H-M   'P 1'
#
loop_
_entity.id
_entity.type
_entity.pdbx_description
1 polymer ?
#
loop_
_entity_poly.entity_id
_entity_poly.type
_entity_poly.pdbx_seq_one_letter_code
_entity_poly.pdbx_strand_id
1 'polypeptide(L)'
;ATEALRHEVDRWGIRLALVEAGMYSTGIFESYAAETVRLPDDYPQDSPYRALVENRLNEIHKRRSEAFDPRIVGELFVTIAKSDGTQLRWPADAVATKVLKTMLGQDDAGRDEFLRMVAVTDWCSDRRDLARERHSCPSRRS
;
A
#
# COMPACT_ATOMS: atom_id res chain seq x y z
N ALA A 1 -8.22 2.36 -14.38
CA ALA A 1 -8.12 3.64 -15.13
C ALA A 1 -6.91 3.65 -16.08
N THR A 2 -5.65 3.58 -15.61
CA THR A 2 -4.45 3.71 -16.46
C THR A 2 -4.32 2.61 -17.53
N GLU A 3 -4.72 1.37 -17.23
CA GLU A 3 -4.72 0.28 -18.22
C GLU A 3 -5.68 0.55 -19.38
N ALA A 4 -6.86 1.06 -19.10
CA ALA A 4 -7.83 1.45 -20.14
C ALA A 4 -7.28 2.64 -20.96
N LEU A 5 -6.75 3.66 -20.27
CA LEU A 5 -6.19 4.84 -20.93
C LEU A 5 -5.06 4.49 -21.91
N ARG A 6 -4.25 3.46 -21.64
CA ARG A 6 -3.18 3.02 -22.54
C ARG A 6 -3.70 2.77 -23.96
N HIS A 7 -4.81 2.06 -24.08
CA HIS A 7 -5.42 1.73 -25.39
C HIS A 7 -6.01 2.94 -26.09
N GLU A 8 -6.45 3.94 -25.35
CA GLU A 8 -7.01 5.17 -25.90
C GLU A 8 -5.93 6.10 -26.50
N VAL A 9 -4.75 6.18 -25.84
CA VAL A 9 -3.68 7.12 -26.22
C VAL A 9 -2.62 6.53 -27.13
N ASP A 10 -2.55 5.21 -27.27
CA ASP A 10 -1.57 4.50 -28.09
C ASP A 10 -1.59 4.97 -29.57
N ARG A 11 -2.78 5.29 -30.09
CA ARG A 11 -2.98 5.83 -31.45
C ARG A 11 -2.20 7.14 -31.71
N TRP A 12 -1.82 7.86 -30.66
CA TRP A 12 -1.03 9.10 -30.77
C TRP A 12 0.46 8.89 -30.43
N GLY A 13 0.90 7.63 -30.31
CA GLY A 13 2.27 7.29 -29.94
C GLY A 13 2.61 7.64 -28.50
N ILE A 14 1.61 7.84 -27.62
CA ILE A 14 1.82 8.12 -26.21
C ILE A 14 1.98 6.81 -25.46
N ARG A 15 3.16 6.63 -24.87
CA ARG A 15 3.47 5.43 -24.07
C ARG A 15 3.09 5.65 -22.61
N LEU A 16 2.41 4.68 -22.01
CA LEU A 16 2.09 4.68 -20.60
C LEU A 16 2.89 3.59 -19.87
N ALA A 17 3.34 3.92 -18.67
CA ALA A 17 3.96 2.99 -17.75
C ALA A 17 3.37 3.16 -16.34
N LEU A 18 3.18 2.05 -15.64
CA LEU A 18 2.78 1.99 -14.24
C LEU A 18 4.01 1.60 -13.42
N VAL A 19 4.56 2.52 -12.65
CA VAL A 19 5.60 2.23 -11.67
C VAL A 19 4.93 1.80 -10.38
N GLU A 20 5.19 0.57 -9.98
CA GLU A 20 4.68 0.00 -8.74
C GLU A 20 5.81 -0.04 -7.71
N ALA A 21 5.68 0.80 -6.71
CA ALA A 21 6.71 1.03 -5.69
C ALA A 21 6.25 0.48 -4.34
N GLY A 22 7.19 -0.13 -3.61
CA GLY A 22 7.02 -0.48 -2.21
C GLY A 22 7.15 0.74 -1.28
N MET A 23 7.88 0.59 -0.21
CA MET A 23 8.13 1.66 0.75
C MET A 23 9.49 2.29 0.49
N TYR A 24 9.54 3.61 0.30
CA TYR A 24 10.76 4.36 0.01
C TYR A 24 10.98 5.47 1.02
N SER A 25 12.25 5.69 1.39
CA SER A 25 12.66 6.75 2.33
C SER A 25 12.55 8.12 1.63
N THR A 26 11.37 8.73 1.72
CA THR A 26 11.06 10.03 1.14
C THR A 26 10.50 10.97 2.19
N GLY A 27 10.38 12.26 1.86
CA GLY A 27 9.81 13.28 2.76
C GLY A 27 8.41 12.97 3.32
N ILE A 28 7.68 12.04 2.70
CA ILE A 28 6.41 11.56 3.26
C ILE A 28 6.61 10.91 4.64
N PHE A 29 7.76 10.25 4.86
CA PHE A 29 8.09 9.66 6.15
C PHE A 29 8.73 10.66 7.12
N GLU A 30 9.26 11.78 6.64
CA GLU A 30 9.77 12.87 7.50
C GLU A 30 8.63 13.56 8.24
N SER A 31 7.48 13.75 7.58
CA SER A 31 6.25 14.24 8.23
C SER A 31 5.72 13.26 9.30
N TYR A 32 6.05 11.97 9.18
CA TYR A 32 5.79 10.93 10.16
C TYR A 32 6.97 10.72 11.15
N ALA A 33 8.02 11.55 11.05
CA ALA A 33 9.25 11.42 11.85
C ALA A 33 9.13 12.00 13.27
N ALA A 34 8.09 12.76 13.55
CA ALA A 34 7.71 13.01 14.93
C ALA A 34 7.52 11.65 15.62
N GLU A 35 8.12 11.47 16.78
CA GLU A 35 8.28 10.21 17.54
C GLU A 35 6.99 9.40 17.76
N THR A 36 5.87 9.91 17.28
CA THR A 36 4.57 9.25 17.25
C THR A 36 3.85 9.64 15.97
N VAL A 37 3.65 8.69 15.09
CA VAL A 37 2.62 8.82 14.05
C VAL A 37 1.30 8.93 14.79
N ARG A 38 0.79 10.14 14.92
CA ARG A 38 -0.46 10.42 15.64
C ARG A 38 -1.57 10.62 14.64
N LEU A 39 -2.74 10.12 15.02
CA LEU A 39 -3.97 10.63 14.43
C LEU A 39 -4.03 12.15 14.68
N PRO A 40 -4.60 12.93 13.76
CA PRO A 40 -4.91 14.32 14.01
C PRO A 40 -5.65 14.49 15.35
N ASP A 41 -5.37 15.56 16.08
CA ASP A 41 -5.97 15.78 17.40
C ASP A 41 -7.50 15.89 17.35
N ASP A 42 -8.03 16.32 16.20
CA ASP A 42 -9.46 16.40 15.89
C ASP A 42 -10.06 15.08 15.36
N TYR A 43 -9.27 14.00 15.24
CA TYR A 43 -9.81 12.71 14.80
C TYR A 43 -10.78 12.16 15.87
N PRO A 44 -12.05 11.82 15.51
CA PRO A 44 -13.06 11.44 16.47
C PRO A 44 -12.61 10.27 17.36
N GLN A 45 -12.76 10.41 18.67
CA GLN A 45 -12.36 9.40 19.66
C GLN A 45 -13.23 8.14 19.57
N ASP A 46 -14.49 8.31 19.18
CA ASP A 46 -15.50 7.26 19.00
C ASP A 46 -15.57 6.68 17.58
N SER A 47 -14.63 7.08 16.70
CA SER A 47 -14.59 6.54 15.34
C SER A 47 -14.40 5.03 15.35
N PRO A 48 -15.26 4.25 14.65
CA PRO A 48 -15.09 2.80 14.53
C PRO A 48 -13.82 2.40 13.77
N TYR A 49 -13.19 3.35 13.09
CA TYR A 49 -11.94 3.13 12.32
C TYR A 49 -10.69 3.51 13.11
N ARG A 50 -10.82 4.12 14.29
CA ARG A 50 -9.67 4.63 15.05
C ARG A 50 -8.62 3.57 15.30
N ALA A 51 -9.01 2.45 15.86
CA ALA A 51 -8.11 1.35 16.18
C ALA A 51 -7.41 0.79 14.92
N LEU A 52 -8.14 0.70 13.80
CA LEU A 52 -7.58 0.26 12.51
C LEU A 52 -6.51 1.24 12.02
N VAL A 53 -6.78 2.54 12.08
CA VAL A 53 -5.84 3.56 11.62
C VAL A 53 -4.61 3.59 12.52
N GLU A 54 -4.76 3.59 13.84
CA GLU A 54 -3.65 3.55 14.80
C GLU A 54 -2.76 2.32 14.58
N ASN A 55 -3.36 1.14 14.39
CA ASN A 55 -2.60 -0.07 14.08
C ASN A 55 -1.83 0.06 12.77
N ARG A 56 -2.47 0.61 11.72
CA ARG A 56 -1.80 0.81 10.42
C ARG A 56 -0.63 1.79 10.51
N LEU A 57 -0.78 2.86 11.25
CA LEU A 57 0.27 3.84 11.48
C LEU A 57 1.45 3.22 12.24
N ASN A 58 1.19 2.42 13.26
CA ASN A 58 2.23 1.70 14.00
C ASN A 58 3.00 0.72 13.11
N GLU A 59 2.31 0.00 12.22
CA GLU A 59 2.98 -0.92 11.28
C GLU A 59 3.84 -0.17 10.26
N ILE A 60 3.40 0.97 9.76
CA ILE A 60 4.20 1.83 8.88
C ILE A 60 5.45 2.30 9.62
N HIS A 61 5.30 2.73 10.88
CA HIS A 61 6.42 3.18 11.70
C HIS A 61 7.46 2.07 11.93
N LYS A 62 7.04 0.86 12.28
CA LYS A 62 7.93 -0.29 12.45
C LYS A 62 8.74 -0.62 11.19
N ARG A 63 8.12 -0.50 10.02
CA ARG A 63 8.76 -0.82 8.73
C ARG A 63 9.58 0.31 8.13
N ARG A 64 9.61 1.46 8.76
CA ARG A 64 10.32 2.64 8.23
C ARG A 64 11.82 2.38 8.00
N SER A 65 12.47 1.62 8.88
CA SER A 65 13.88 1.24 8.74
C SER A 65 14.16 0.31 7.56
N GLU A 66 13.13 -0.32 7.01
CA GLU A 66 13.20 -1.22 5.85
C GLU A 66 12.94 -0.49 4.52
N ALA A 67 12.73 0.82 4.56
CA ALA A 67 12.42 1.61 3.37
C ALA A 67 13.61 1.65 2.41
N PHE A 68 13.32 1.48 1.12
CA PHE A 68 14.32 1.52 0.05
C PHE A 68 14.81 2.93 -0.25
N ASP A 69 16.00 3.03 -0.87
CA ASP A 69 16.51 4.29 -1.39
C ASP A 69 15.64 4.76 -2.59
N PRO A 70 15.10 6.00 -2.56
CA PRO A 70 14.26 6.51 -3.64
C PRO A 70 15.00 6.64 -4.99
N ARG A 71 16.33 6.63 -5.01
CA ARG A 71 17.11 6.62 -6.26
C ARG A 71 16.80 5.43 -7.14
N ILE A 72 16.43 4.29 -6.56
CA ILE A 72 16.00 3.08 -7.31
C ILE A 72 14.85 3.43 -8.27
N VAL A 73 13.86 4.19 -7.79
CA VAL A 73 12.72 4.62 -8.62
C VAL A 73 13.19 5.61 -9.69
N GLY A 74 14.10 6.52 -9.36
CA GLY A 74 14.69 7.46 -10.33
C GLY A 74 15.39 6.73 -11.49
N GLU A 75 16.22 5.73 -11.19
CA GLU A 75 16.90 4.90 -12.19
C GLU A 75 15.91 4.09 -13.03
N LEU A 76 14.84 3.61 -12.41
CA LEU A 76 13.77 2.90 -13.11
C LEU A 76 13.06 3.82 -14.11
N PHE A 77 12.79 5.09 -13.79
CA PHE A 77 12.22 6.05 -14.74
C PHE A 77 13.10 6.24 -15.96
N VAL A 78 14.41 6.31 -15.77
CA VAL A 78 15.36 6.39 -16.89
C VAL A 78 15.30 5.12 -17.77
N THR A 79 15.19 3.96 -17.15
CA THR A 79 15.05 2.68 -17.85
C THR A 79 13.76 2.62 -18.65
N ILE A 80 12.65 3.04 -18.07
CA ILE A 80 11.34 3.11 -18.74
C ILE A 80 11.38 4.06 -19.94
N ALA A 81 11.99 5.23 -19.78
CA ALA A 81 12.10 6.21 -20.85
C ALA A 81 12.87 5.68 -22.07
N LYS A 82 13.85 4.80 -21.83
CA LYS A 82 14.67 4.15 -22.88
C LYS A 82 14.06 2.87 -23.43
N SER A 83 13.01 2.33 -22.81
CA SER A 83 12.37 1.10 -23.26
C SER A 83 11.59 1.28 -24.56
N ASP A 84 11.17 0.16 -25.16
CA ASP A 84 10.31 0.14 -26.35
C ASP A 84 8.83 0.48 -26.03
N GLY A 85 8.47 0.57 -24.75
CA GLY A 85 7.12 0.91 -24.29
C GLY A 85 6.12 -0.26 -24.33
N THR A 86 6.55 -1.47 -24.63
CA THR A 86 5.66 -2.65 -24.67
C THR A 86 5.20 -3.08 -23.27
N GLN A 87 6.06 -2.92 -22.27
CA GLN A 87 5.74 -3.24 -20.88
C GLN A 87 4.95 -2.11 -20.21
N LEU A 88 3.82 -2.48 -19.58
CA LEU A 88 3.01 -1.52 -18.81
C LEU A 88 3.46 -1.43 -17.34
N ARG A 89 3.60 -2.56 -16.66
CA ARG A 89 3.85 -2.61 -15.21
C ARG A 89 5.32 -2.78 -14.90
N TRP A 90 5.84 -1.88 -14.09
CA TRP A 90 7.24 -1.80 -13.71
C TRP A 90 7.37 -1.83 -12.18
N PRO A 91 7.49 -3.02 -11.57
CA PRO A 91 7.76 -3.11 -10.14
C PRO A 91 9.16 -2.58 -9.84
N ALA A 92 9.26 -1.62 -8.93
CA ALA A 92 10.50 -0.93 -8.64
C ALA A 92 11.44 -1.70 -7.69
N ASP A 93 10.90 -2.68 -6.94
CA ASP A 93 11.64 -3.43 -5.94
C ASP A 93 11.10 -4.87 -5.78
N ALA A 94 11.79 -5.67 -4.95
CA ALA A 94 11.42 -7.06 -4.72
C ALA A 94 10.06 -7.20 -4.01
N VAL A 95 9.70 -6.25 -3.15
CA VAL A 95 8.41 -6.24 -2.45
C VAL A 95 7.29 -5.96 -3.45
N ALA A 96 7.44 -4.92 -4.26
CA ALA A 96 6.48 -4.58 -5.32
C ALA A 96 6.32 -5.75 -6.31
N THR A 97 7.43 -6.40 -6.69
CA THR A 97 7.41 -7.59 -7.56
C THR A 97 6.60 -8.74 -6.94
N LYS A 98 6.79 -9.01 -5.65
CA LYS A 98 6.06 -10.07 -4.94
C LYS A 98 4.58 -9.74 -4.85
N VAL A 99 4.24 -8.51 -4.45
CA VAL A 99 2.86 -8.03 -4.35
C VAL A 99 2.15 -8.15 -5.69
N LEU A 100 2.78 -7.65 -6.76
CA LEU A 100 2.21 -7.69 -8.11
C LEU A 100 1.94 -9.13 -8.57
N LYS A 101 2.91 -10.03 -8.42
CA LYS A 101 2.74 -11.44 -8.78
C LYS A 101 1.60 -12.10 -8.01
N THR A 102 1.50 -11.82 -6.70
CA THR A 102 0.43 -12.36 -5.87
C THR A 102 -0.92 -11.82 -6.33
N MET A 103 -1.04 -10.50 -6.51
CA MET A 103 -2.30 -9.86 -6.90
C MET A 103 -2.80 -10.30 -8.30
N LEU A 104 -1.89 -10.51 -9.24
CA LEU A 104 -2.27 -10.94 -10.60
C LEU A 104 -2.53 -12.44 -10.71
N GLY A 105 -1.94 -13.24 -9.83
CA GLY A 105 -2.04 -14.71 -9.85
C GLY A 105 -3.18 -15.29 -9.00
N GLN A 106 -3.93 -14.46 -8.29
CA GLN A 106 -4.98 -14.88 -7.36
C GLN A 106 -6.38 -14.57 -7.92
N ASP A 107 -7.36 -15.36 -7.53
CA ASP A 107 -8.78 -15.00 -7.64
C ASP A 107 -9.18 -13.93 -6.60
N ASP A 108 -10.42 -13.50 -6.59
CA ASP A 108 -10.89 -12.44 -5.69
C ASP A 108 -10.77 -12.83 -4.23
N ALA A 109 -11.02 -14.10 -3.88
CA ALA A 109 -10.90 -14.58 -2.50
C ALA A 109 -9.44 -14.56 -2.01
N GLY A 110 -8.51 -15.03 -2.85
CA GLY A 110 -7.09 -15.01 -2.54
C GLY A 110 -6.50 -13.60 -2.48
N ARG A 111 -6.98 -12.68 -3.33
CA ARG A 111 -6.62 -11.25 -3.25
C ARG A 111 -7.10 -10.61 -1.95
N ASP A 112 -8.34 -10.88 -1.55
CA ASP A 112 -8.92 -10.40 -0.29
C ASP A 112 -8.12 -10.88 0.92
N GLU A 113 -7.76 -12.15 0.96
CA GLU A 113 -6.94 -12.73 2.04
C GLU A 113 -5.57 -12.06 2.09
N PHE A 114 -4.90 -11.96 0.93
CA PHE A 114 -3.60 -11.28 0.83
C PHE A 114 -3.67 -9.82 1.28
N LEU A 115 -4.70 -9.07 0.86
CA LEU A 115 -4.86 -7.67 1.24
C LEU A 115 -5.11 -7.50 2.74
N ARG A 116 -5.88 -8.40 3.37
CA ARG A 116 -6.07 -8.40 4.84
C ARG A 116 -4.75 -8.63 5.56
N MET A 117 -3.96 -9.60 5.10
CA MET A 117 -2.64 -9.87 5.68
C MET A 117 -1.71 -8.66 5.56
N VAL A 118 -1.63 -8.03 4.37
CA VAL A 118 -0.77 -6.85 4.14
C VAL A 118 -1.25 -5.63 4.90
N ALA A 119 -2.56 -5.43 4.98
CA ALA A 119 -3.17 -4.33 5.73
C ALA A 119 -3.16 -4.55 7.25
N VAL A 120 -2.78 -5.76 7.71
CA VAL A 120 -2.80 -6.15 9.12
C VAL A 120 -4.20 -5.96 9.72
N THR A 121 -5.23 -6.39 8.98
CA THR A 121 -6.63 -6.26 9.39
C THR A 121 -7.22 -7.55 9.96
N ASP A 122 -6.46 -8.65 9.98
CA ASP A 122 -6.93 -9.98 10.44
C ASP A 122 -7.32 -9.99 11.92
N TRP A 123 -6.75 -9.08 12.72
CA TRP A 123 -7.09 -8.94 14.14
C TRP A 123 -8.51 -8.42 14.39
N CYS A 124 -9.18 -7.89 13.33
CA CYS A 124 -10.58 -7.44 13.37
C CYS A 124 -11.55 -8.45 12.73
N SER A 125 -11.08 -9.62 12.32
CA SER A 125 -11.79 -10.46 11.35
C SER A 125 -12.76 -11.49 11.91
N ASP A 126 -13.16 -11.44 13.18
CA ASP A 126 -14.28 -12.25 13.60
C ASP A 126 -15.61 -11.62 13.18
N ARG A 127 -15.93 -11.81 11.88
CA ARG A 127 -17.15 -11.26 11.25
C ARG A 127 -18.44 -11.74 11.92
N ARG A 128 -18.38 -12.80 12.72
CA ARG A 128 -19.53 -13.34 13.44
C ARG A 128 -19.83 -12.54 14.71
N ASP A 129 -18.84 -11.88 15.28
CA ASP A 129 -18.99 -11.05 16.48
C ASP A 129 -19.39 -9.61 16.19
N LEU A 130 -19.13 -9.08 14.97
CA LEU A 130 -19.59 -7.74 14.57
C LEU A 130 -21.12 -7.57 14.56
N ALA A 131 -21.87 -8.67 14.51
CA ALA A 131 -23.32 -8.65 14.68
C ALA A 131 -23.76 -8.65 16.17
N ARG A 132 -22.88 -9.02 17.10
CA ARG A 132 -23.19 -9.14 18.54
C ARG A 132 -22.52 -8.08 19.41
N GLU A 133 -21.36 -7.57 19.04
CA GLU A 133 -20.61 -6.60 19.85
C GLU A 133 -20.25 -5.36 19.02
N ARG A 134 -21.14 -4.39 19.02
CA ARG A 134 -20.89 -3.08 18.41
C ARG A 134 -19.84 -2.24 19.16
N HIS A 135 -19.09 -2.79 20.13
CA HIS A 135 -18.38 -1.96 21.11
C HIS A 135 -16.98 -2.38 21.55
N SER A 136 -16.31 -3.38 20.97
CA SER A 136 -14.92 -3.58 21.37
C SER A 136 -14.10 -4.39 20.38
N CYS A 137 -13.28 -3.71 19.58
CA CYS A 137 -12.07 -4.30 19.05
C CYS A 137 -11.06 -4.31 20.22
N PRO A 138 -10.62 -5.46 20.76
CA PRO A 138 -9.72 -5.47 21.90
C PRO A 138 -8.36 -4.91 21.47
N SER A 139 -7.94 -3.82 22.11
CA SER A 139 -6.55 -3.37 22.03
C SER A 139 -5.67 -4.50 22.55
N ARG A 140 -4.84 -5.10 21.70
CA ARG A 140 -3.78 -6.00 22.18
C ARG A 140 -2.89 -5.17 23.10
N ARG A 141 -3.00 -5.44 24.40
CA ARG A 141 -1.97 -5.02 25.36
C ARG A 141 -0.69 -5.79 25.03
N SER A 142 0.37 -5.02 24.92
CA SER A 142 1.77 -5.46 24.80
C SER A 142 2.15 -6.53 25.82
#